data_c49eb8415a24df4a7898b221ae8a4a1e
#
_entry.id   c49eb8415a24df4a7898b221ae8a4a1e
#
_cell.length_a   1.000
_cell.length_b   1.000
_cell.length_c   1.000
_cell.angle_alpha   90.00
_cell.angle_beta   90.00
_cell.angle_gamma   90.00
#
_symmetry.space_group_name_H-M   'P 1'
#
loop_
_entity.id
_entity.type
_entity.pdbx_description
1 polymer ?
#
loop_
_entity_poly.entity_id
_entity_poly.type
_entity_poly.pdbx_seq_one_letter_code
_entity_poly.pdbx_strand_id
1 'polypeptide(L)'
;MAKLPGAIQGARIVGEKFVHSQRQQNPDGRMPLMDHIRELRNRVVKMALGLGAGMIVGFVFFTPVWGVIDRPLCRTTIRGYAGCSKLGVNMLALDGPLDPFYLRVKVAVIVGVILSSPVWLYQIWAFVAPGLYAREKRWSYIFLGTSVPLFLGGVTLAYWSLGRSMHYLLGLTPGGVANIIQVDQYMSFVMAMLLAFGIAFEVPLLIVMLNLAGILTHARFRKWRRVMIFAVFLIAGMANPSPDPITMLILGGACAALVEVAEFIVWSNDRRRSRLHPDPYAGLADDQLSPIEVTDTEDRSRFN
;
A
#
# COMPACT_ATOMS: atom_id res chain seq x y z
N MET A 1 -28.56 27.67 -42.62
CA MET A 1 -27.93 26.39 -42.28
C MET A 1 -26.48 26.38 -42.75
N ALA A 2 -25.52 26.64 -41.86
CA ALA A 2 -24.12 26.80 -42.20
C ALA A 2 -23.45 25.40 -42.33
N LYS A 3 -22.88 25.10 -43.52
CA LYS A 3 -22.08 23.91 -43.74
C LYS A 3 -20.78 24.03 -42.97
N LEU A 4 -20.54 23.11 -42.02
CA LEU A 4 -19.28 22.96 -41.30
C LEU A 4 -18.16 22.58 -42.27
N PRO A 5 -16.92 23.15 -42.17
CA PRO A 5 -15.83 22.89 -43.07
C PRO A 5 -15.37 21.44 -43.02
N GLY A 6 -15.06 20.83 -44.18
CA GLY A 6 -14.77 19.40 -44.35
C GLY A 6 -13.63 18.79 -43.51
N ALA A 7 -12.74 19.62 -42.94
CA ALA A 7 -11.66 19.18 -42.03
C ALA A 7 -12.16 18.60 -40.71
N ILE A 8 -13.28 19.12 -40.16
CA ILE A 8 -13.86 18.63 -38.90
C ILE A 8 -14.61 17.32 -39.13
N GLN A 9 -15.21 17.16 -40.30
CA GLN A 9 -15.87 15.88 -40.69
C GLN A 9 -14.87 14.74 -40.87
N GLY A 10 -13.71 15.03 -41.48
CA GLY A 10 -12.64 14.05 -41.66
C GLY A 10 -12.05 13.55 -40.31
N ALA A 11 -11.82 14.45 -39.37
CA ALA A 11 -11.31 14.10 -38.03
C ALA A 11 -12.30 13.26 -37.21
N ARG A 12 -13.60 13.48 -37.37
CA ARG A 12 -14.65 12.68 -36.70
C ARG A 12 -14.73 11.27 -37.24
N ILE A 13 -14.65 11.09 -38.56
CA ILE A 13 -14.70 9.80 -39.25
C ILE A 13 -13.44 8.97 -38.93
N VAL A 14 -12.28 9.60 -38.83
CA VAL A 14 -11.03 8.92 -38.45
C VAL A 14 -11.09 8.51 -36.98
N GLY A 15 -11.59 9.37 -36.06
CA GLY A 15 -11.78 9.05 -34.65
C GLY A 15 -12.77 7.90 -34.41
N GLU A 16 -13.91 7.89 -35.12
CA GLU A 16 -14.90 6.80 -35.01
C GLU A 16 -14.38 5.47 -35.57
N LYS A 17 -13.66 5.49 -36.70
CA LYS A 17 -13.01 4.29 -37.25
C LYS A 17 -11.93 3.72 -36.34
N PHE A 18 -11.15 4.58 -35.65
CA PHE A 18 -10.14 4.14 -34.66
C PHE A 18 -10.78 3.50 -33.44
N VAL A 19 -11.86 4.09 -32.94
CA VAL A 19 -12.59 3.56 -31.76
C VAL A 19 -13.31 2.25 -32.10
N HIS A 20 -13.92 2.14 -33.31
CA HIS A 20 -14.57 0.90 -33.76
C HIS A 20 -13.57 -0.22 -34.06
N SER A 21 -12.38 0.10 -34.63
CA SER A 21 -11.35 -0.89 -34.89
C SER A 21 -10.77 -1.50 -33.61
N GLN A 22 -10.63 -0.70 -32.54
CA GLN A 22 -10.18 -1.21 -31.22
C GLN A 22 -11.25 -2.08 -30.55
N ARG A 23 -12.54 -1.80 -30.76
CA ARG A 23 -13.64 -2.58 -30.19
C ARG A 23 -13.84 -3.94 -30.87
N GLN A 24 -13.52 -4.05 -32.16
CA GLN A 24 -13.61 -5.31 -32.90
C GLN A 24 -12.43 -6.27 -32.65
N GLN A 25 -11.27 -5.75 -32.20
CA GLN A 25 -10.09 -6.59 -31.93
C GLN A 25 -10.10 -7.30 -30.56
N ASN A 26 -10.96 -6.93 -29.62
CA ASN A 26 -11.04 -7.57 -28.31
C ASN A 26 -12.50 -7.65 -27.78
N PRO A 27 -13.34 -8.58 -28.29
CA PRO A 27 -14.69 -8.78 -27.78
C PRO A 27 -14.71 -9.31 -26.33
N ASP A 28 -13.65 -10.00 -25.87
CA ASP A 28 -13.58 -10.67 -24.57
C ASP A 28 -12.89 -9.85 -23.44
N GLY A 29 -12.44 -8.61 -23.72
CA GLY A 29 -11.79 -7.79 -22.71
C GLY A 29 -10.46 -8.37 -22.16
N ARG A 30 -9.95 -9.45 -22.77
CA ARG A 30 -8.69 -10.09 -22.38
C ARG A 30 -7.54 -9.32 -23.02
N MET A 31 -6.82 -8.52 -22.25
CA MET A 31 -5.57 -7.92 -22.71
C MET A 31 -4.57 -9.04 -23.03
N PRO A 32 -3.94 -9.03 -24.23
CA PRO A 32 -2.87 -9.97 -24.52
C PRO A 32 -1.77 -9.79 -23.47
N LEU A 33 -1.19 -10.89 -23.03
CA LEU A 33 -0.17 -10.94 -21.96
C LEU A 33 0.98 -9.95 -22.21
N MET A 34 1.34 -9.72 -23.47
CA MET A 34 2.38 -8.78 -23.87
C MET A 34 2.03 -7.32 -23.59
N ASP A 35 0.77 -6.93 -23.70
CA ASP A 35 0.35 -5.56 -23.41
C ASP A 35 0.34 -5.32 -21.89
N HIS A 36 -0.02 -6.32 -21.10
CA HIS A 36 0.06 -6.27 -19.64
C HIS A 36 1.52 -6.12 -19.15
N ILE A 37 2.46 -6.87 -19.74
CA ILE A 37 3.90 -6.75 -19.43
C ILE A 37 4.44 -5.37 -19.84
N ARG A 38 4.00 -4.84 -21.00
CA ARG A 38 4.40 -3.50 -21.45
C ARG A 38 3.87 -2.42 -20.51
N GLU A 39 2.64 -2.56 -20.03
CA GLU A 39 2.06 -1.66 -19.03
C GLU A 39 2.84 -1.70 -17.72
N LEU A 40 3.15 -2.89 -17.19
CA LEU A 40 3.96 -3.10 -15.99
C LEU A 40 5.32 -2.39 -16.13
N ARG A 41 6.04 -2.62 -17.23
CA ARG A 41 7.32 -1.97 -17.50
C ARG A 41 7.22 -0.44 -17.43
N ASN A 42 6.22 0.14 -18.11
CA ASN A 42 6.04 1.59 -18.14
C ASN A 42 5.74 2.16 -16.76
N ARG A 43 5.00 1.42 -15.91
CA ARG A 43 4.71 1.81 -14.52
C ARG A 43 5.94 1.72 -13.65
N VAL A 44 6.74 0.64 -13.78
CA VAL A 44 8.02 0.47 -13.07
C VAL A 44 8.98 1.61 -13.40
N VAL A 45 9.10 2.00 -14.67
CA VAL A 45 9.94 3.15 -15.07
C VAL A 45 9.47 4.44 -14.41
N LYS A 46 8.17 4.71 -14.36
CA LYS A 46 7.64 5.91 -13.68
C LYS A 46 7.91 5.89 -12.18
N MET A 47 7.77 4.72 -11.52
CA MET A 47 8.14 4.56 -10.11
C MET A 47 9.62 4.82 -9.89
N ALA A 48 10.50 4.24 -10.73
CA ALA A 48 11.94 4.43 -10.64
C ALA A 48 12.36 5.90 -10.84
N LEU A 49 11.73 6.61 -11.78
CA LEU A 49 11.97 8.04 -12.00
C LEU A 49 11.51 8.87 -10.80
N GLY A 50 10.33 8.57 -10.25
CA GLY A 50 9.84 9.23 -9.03
C GLY A 50 10.77 9.00 -7.84
N LEU A 51 11.21 7.75 -7.64
CA LEU A 51 12.16 7.38 -6.60
C LEU A 51 13.51 8.11 -6.80
N GLY A 52 14.04 8.11 -8.01
CA GLY A 52 15.30 8.79 -8.35
C GLY A 52 15.23 10.29 -8.07
N ALA A 53 14.13 10.96 -8.47
CA ALA A 53 13.92 12.36 -8.16
C ALA A 53 13.88 12.64 -6.64
N GLY A 54 13.14 11.79 -5.89
CA GLY A 54 13.09 11.86 -4.44
C GLY A 54 14.43 11.59 -3.78
N MET A 55 15.26 10.67 -4.32
CA MET A 55 16.60 10.39 -3.84
C MET A 55 17.53 11.59 -4.04
N ILE A 56 17.44 12.30 -5.17
CA ILE A 56 18.21 13.53 -5.41
C ILE A 56 17.89 14.57 -4.32
N VAL A 57 16.60 14.77 -4.02
CA VAL A 57 16.16 15.66 -2.94
C VAL A 57 16.75 15.21 -1.60
N GLY A 58 16.65 13.92 -1.26
CA GLY A 58 17.19 13.36 -0.03
C GLY A 58 18.72 13.51 0.10
N PHE A 59 19.44 13.40 -1.01
CA PHE A 59 20.89 13.59 -1.03
C PHE A 59 21.30 15.05 -0.79
N VAL A 60 20.56 15.99 -1.38
CA VAL A 60 20.78 17.45 -1.21
C VAL A 60 20.44 17.87 0.23
N PHE A 61 19.32 17.40 0.76
CA PHE A 61 18.85 17.73 2.11
C PHE A 61 19.32 16.74 3.18
N PHE A 62 20.49 16.12 2.98
CA PHE A 62 21.02 15.12 3.91
C PHE A 62 21.12 15.64 5.35
N THR A 63 21.70 16.81 5.58
CA THR A 63 21.98 17.32 6.94
C THR A 63 20.73 17.50 7.81
N PRO A 64 19.65 18.18 7.35
CA PRO A 64 18.44 18.31 8.16
C PRO A 64 17.73 16.95 8.36
N VAL A 65 17.74 16.06 7.36
CA VAL A 65 17.13 14.74 7.46
C VAL A 65 17.90 13.85 8.46
N TRP A 66 19.22 13.85 8.38
CA TRP A 66 20.05 13.13 9.34
C TRP A 66 19.74 13.57 10.77
N GLY A 67 19.65 14.89 11.03
CA GLY A 67 19.29 15.41 12.36
C GLY A 67 17.88 15.03 12.84
N VAL A 68 17.01 14.54 11.95
CA VAL A 68 15.74 13.93 12.36
C VAL A 68 15.93 12.45 12.67
N ILE A 69 16.69 11.73 11.84
CA ILE A 69 16.89 10.27 11.97
C ILE A 69 17.69 9.90 13.21
N ASP A 70 18.67 10.71 13.63
CA ASP A 70 19.51 10.43 14.81
C ASP A 70 18.82 10.78 16.14
N ARG A 71 17.82 11.66 16.14
CA ARG A 71 17.09 12.09 17.35
C ARG A 71 16.55 10.97 18.22
N PRO A 72 15.89 9.91 17.69
CA PRO A 72 15.37 8.83 18.50
C PRO A 72 16.49 8.13 19.31
N LEU A 73 17.67 7.94 18.72
CA LEU A 73 18.82 7.36 19.38
C LEU A 73 19.42 8.34 20.41
N CYS A 74 19.59 9.61 20.03
CA CYS A 74 20.18 10.63 20.88
C CYS A 74 19.34 10.94 22.13
N ARG A 75 18.02 10.77 22.05
CA ARG A 75 17.11 10.94 23.20
C ARG A 75 17.06 9.74 24.15
N THR A 76 17.64 8.61 23.72
CA THR A 76 17.66 7.39 24.51
C THR A 76 18.73 7.52 25.60
N THR A 77 18.32 7.69 26.87
CA THR A 77 19.22 7.71 28.01
C THR A 77 19.13 6.38 28.72
N ILE A 78 20.23 5.62 28.78
CA ILE A 78 20.31 4.34 29.46
C ILE A 78 21.45 4.39 30.45
N ARG A 79 21.16 4.14 31.74
CA ARG A 79 22.14 4.08 32.84
C ARG A 79 23.09 5.28 32.90
N GLY A 80 22.60 6.50 32.61
CA GLY A 80 23.40 7.73 32.65
C GLY A 80 24.15 8.05 31.35
N TYR A 81 24.14 7.17 30.36
CA TYR A 81 24.69 7.44 29.04
C TYR A 81 23.61 7.99 28.12
N ALA A 82 23.75 9.24 27.68
CA ALA A 82 22.93 9.78 26.60
C ALA A 82 23.47 9.22 25.28
N GLY A 83 22.57 8.78 24.37
CA GLY A 83 22.91 8.19 23.10
C GLY A 83 23.78 9.08 22.18
N CYS A 84 23.73 10.41 22.42
CA CYS A 84 24.65 11.39 21.82
C CYS A 84 25.18 12.25 22.97
N SER A 85 26.40 11.99 23.39
CA SER A 85 27.05 12.76 24.46
C SER A 85 27.36 14.19 23.99
N LYS A 86 27.05 15.18 24.84
CA LYS A 86 27.54 16.56 24.64
C LYS A 86 29.10 16.66 24.60
N LEU A 87 29.79 15.61 25.01
CA LEU A 87 31.23 15.48 25.00
C LEU A 87 31.80 14.85 23.73
N GLY A 88 31.02 14.66 22.66
CA GLY A 88 31.49 14.19 21.34
C GLY A 88 31.74 12.68 21.24
N VAL A 89 31.43 11.89 22.28
CA VAL A 89 31.46 10.42 22.19
C VAL A 89 30.10 9.93 21.72
N ASN A 90 29.99 9.77 20.40
CA ASN A 90 28.80 9.20 19.80
C ASN A 90 28.81 7.67 19.95
N MET A 91 27.65 7.05 20.26
CA MET A 91 27.49 5.59 20.17
C MET A 91 27.58 5.09 18.74
N LEU A 92 27.50 5.98 17.75
CA LEU A 92 27.60 5.66 16.33
C LEU A 92 29.02 5.71 15.85
N ALA A 93 29.50 4.61 15.27
CA ALA A 93 30.80 4.48 14.67
C ALA A 93 30.73 4.23 13.16
N LEU A 94 31.72 4.71 12.44
CA LEU A 94 31.97 4.41 11.03
C LEU A 94 33.13 3.45 10.95
N ASP A 95 33.05 2.39 10.18
CA ASP A 95 34.07 1.33 10.11
C ASP A 95 35.06 1.57 8.96
N GLY A 96 34.63 2.30 7.93
CA GLY A 96 35.45 2.47 6.73
C GLY A 96 35.38 3.85 6.09
N PRO A 97 36.28 4.15 5.17
CA PRO A 97 36.36 5.46 4.50
C PRO A 97 35.18 5.72 3.56
N LEU A 98 34.45 4.66 3.10
CA LEU A 98 33.29 4.77 2.22
C LEU A 98 31.96 4.88 2.98
N ASP A 99 31.93 4.60 4.28
CA ASP A 99 30.72 4.61 5.08
C ASP A 99 29.94 5.94 5.07
N PRO A 100 30.64 7.11 5.11
CA PRO A 100 29.94 8.39 4.99
C PRO A 100 29.19 8.56 3.67
N PHE A 101 29.69 7.96 2.58
CA PHE A 101 29.01 7.96 1.30
C PHE A 101 27.80 7.03 1.31
N TYR A 102 27.95 5.78 1.80
CA TYR A 102 26.83 4.84 1.92
C TYR A 102 25.74 5.37 2.84
N LEU A 103 26.10 6.04 3.92
CA LEU A 103 25.15 6.70 4.81
C LEU A 103 24.30 7.73 4.05
N ARG A 104 24.92 8.60 3.26
CA ARG A 104 24.21 9.58 2.44
C ARG A 104 23.26 8.93 1.45
N VAL A 105 23.70 7.85 0.79
CA VAL A 105 22.87 7.10 -0.15
C VAL A 105 21.67 6.46 0.57
N LYS A 106 21.85 5.82 1.73
CA LYS A 106 20.76 5.23 2.51
C LYS A 106 19.74 6.28 2.95
N VAL A 107 20.18 7.43 3.45
CA VAL A 107 19.29 8.55 3.79
C VAL A 107 18.53 9.04 2.55
N ALA A 108 19.21 9.18 1.41
CA ALA A 108 18.59 9.57 0.15
C ALA A 108 17.51 8.56 -0.29
N VAL A 109 17.77 7.25 -0.15
CA VAL A 109 16.78 6.19 -0.46
C VAL A 109 15.53 6.31 0.43
N ILE A 110 15.70 6.47 1.76
CA ILE A 110 14.58 6.65 2.69
C ILE A 110 13.72 7.84 2.26
N VAL A 111 14.35 8.99 2.08
CA VAL A 111 13.64 10.22 1.66
C VAL A 111 13.00 10.01 0.30
N GLY A 112 13.72 9.36 -0.62
CA GLY A 112 13.21 9.02 -1.95
C GLY A 112 11.92 8.23 -1.89
N VAL A 113 11.88 7.14 -1.12
CA VAL A 113 10.69 6.30 -0.96
C VAL A 113 9.53 7.07 -0.34
N ILE A 114 9.78 7.86 0.71
CA ILE A 114 8.74 8.60 1.43
C ILE A 114 8.17 9.72 0.54
N LEU A 115 9.03 10.54 -0.07
CA LEU A 115 8.59 11.67 -0.92
C LEU A 115 7.91 11.19 -2.21
N SER A 116 8.41 10.10 -2.81
CA SER A 116 7.81 9.56 -4.02
C SER A 116 6.59 8.64 -3.75
N SER A 117 6.17 8.48 -2.49
CA SER A 117 5.04 7.61 -2.13
C SER A 117 3.76 7.91 -2.92
N PRO A 118 3.36 9.16 -3.21
CA PRO A 118 2.20 9.41 -4.06
C PRO A 118 2.36 8.85 -5.47
N VAL A 119 3.58 8.85 -6.00
CA VAL A 119 3.86 8.38 -7.36
C VAL A 119 3.83 6.86 -7.42
N TRP A 120 4.62 6.16 -6.58
CA TRP A 120 4.69 4.70 -6.67
C TRP A 120 3.43 4.02 -6.13
N LEU A 121 2.78 4.53 -5.09
CA LEU A 121 1.48 4.03 -4.63
C LEU A 121 0.42 4.17 -5.73
N TYR A 122 0.36 5.32 -6.41
CA TYR A 122 -0.54 5.48 -7.55
C TYR A 122 -0.29 4.45 -8.64
N GLN A 123 0.98 4.17 -9.00
CA GLN A 123 1.30 3.19 -10.05
C GLN A 123 0.91 1.77 -9.63
N ILE A 124 1.10 1.41 -8.35
CA ILE A 124 0.69 0.11 -7.82
C ILE A 124 -0.83 -0.02 -7.86
N TRP A 125 -1.56 0.93 -7.27
CA TRP A 125 -3.02 0.88 -7.22
C TRP A 125 -3.64 0.98 -8.61
N ALA A 126 -3.10 1.79 -9.49
CA ALA A 126 -3.52 1.88 -10.88
C ALA A 126 -3.21 0.62 -11.70
N PHE A 127 -2.26 -0.22 -11.28
CA PHE A 127 -2.00 -1.53 -11.89
C PHE A 127 -2.97 -2.61 -11.37
N VAL A 128 -3.28 -2.57 -10.09
CA VAL A 128 -4.16 -3.55 -9.44
C VAL A 128 -5.64 -3.26 -9.72
N ALA A 129 -6.04 -1.98 -9.76
CA ALA A 129 -7.43 -1.55 -9.92
C ALA A 129 -8.07 -1.84 -11.30
N PRO A 130 -7.38 -1.79 -12.48
CA PRO A 130 -8.04 -2.05 -13.76
C PRO A 130 -8.54 -3.47 -13.93
N GLY A 131 -7.96 -4.44 -13.23
CA GLY A 131 -8.49 -5.82 -13.18
C GLY A 131 -9.86 -5.91 -12.49
N LEU A 132 -10.24 -4.89 -11.72
CA LEU A 132 -11.45 -4.88 -10.91
C LEU A 132 -12.55 -3.92 -11.40
N TYR A 133 -12.17 -2.75 -11.92
CA TYR A 133 -13.13 -1.72 -12.33
C TYR A 133 -12.68 -0.98 -13.60
N ALA A 134 -12.97 -1.56 -14.76
CA ALA A 134 -12.64 -0.97 -16.08
C ALA A 134 -13.37 0.38 -16.36
N ARG A 135 -14.27 0.86 -15.49
CA ARG A 135 -15.18 1.98 -15.80
C ARG A 135 -15.04 3.25 -14.97
N GLU A 136 -14.31 3.29 -13.84
CA GLU A 136 -14.28 4.52 -13.02
C GLU A 136 -12.87 4.91 -12.54
N LYS A 137 -12.25 5.86 -13.23
CA LYS A 137 -11.01 6.55 -12.81
C LYS A 137 -11.11 7.18 -11.40
N ARG A 138 -12.33 7.47 -10.93
CA ARG A 138 -12.61 8.04 -9.61
C ARG A 138 -12.10 7.16 -8.47
N TRP A 139 -12.23 5.84 -8.58
CA TRP A 139 -11.76 4.90 -7.56
C TRP A 139 -10.25 4.93 -7.38
N SER A 140 -9.48 5.05 -8.46
CA SER A 140 -8.01 5.16 -8.37
C SER A 140 -7.57 6.40 -7.57
N TYR A 141 -8.29 7.53 -7.72
CA TYR A 141 -7.98 8.73 -6.93
C TYR A 141 -8.40 8.60 -5.45
N ILE A 142 -9.50 7.93 -5.16
CA ILE A 142 -9.93 7.66 -3.78
C ILE A 142 -8.91 6.75 -3.09
N PHE A 143 -8.47 5.67 -3.77
CA PHE A 143 -7.45 4.78 -3.23
C PHE A 143 -6.13 5.51 -2.99
N LEU A 144 -5.68 6.34 -3.93
CA LEU A 144 -4.48 7.15 -3.74
C LEU A 144 -4.61 8.12 -2.56
N GLY A 145 -5.75 8.82 -2.48
CA GLY A 145 -6.02 9.78 -1.40
C GLY A 145 -6.09 9.13 -0.02
N THR A 146 -6.36 7.81 0.06
CA THR A 146 -6.37 7.04 1.30
C THR A 146 -5.03 6.36 1.57
N SER A 147 -4.39 5.81 0.54
CA SER A 147 -3.13 5.08 0.61
C SER A 147 -1.98 5.98 1.09
N VAL A 148 -1.80 7.16 0.50
CA VAL A 148 -0.70 8.05 0.90
C VAL A 148 -0.76 8.43 2.38
N PRO A 149 -1.91 8.89 2.96
CA PRO A 149 -2.01 9.13 4.40
C PRO A 149 -1.79 7.89 5.26
N LEU A 150 -2.27 6.71 4.83
CA LEU A 150 -2.03 5.45 5.55
C LEU A 150 -0.54 5.13 5.60
N PHE A 151 0.13 5.13 4.45
CA PHE A 151 1.57 4.89 4.36
C PHE A 151 2.36 5.85 5.25
N LEU A 152 2.09 7.16 5.14
CA LEU A 152 2.75 8.18 5.96
C LEU A 152 2.42 8.04 7.45
N GLY A 153 1.20 7.62 7.78
CA GLY A 153 0.79 7.27 9.15
C GLY A 153 1.61 6.11 9.70
N GLY A 154 1.81 5.05 8.91
CA GLY A 154 2.69 3.93 9.24
C GLY A 154 4.14 4.35 9.46
N VAL A 155 4.70 5.14 8.53
CA VAL A 155 6.05 5.72 8.65
C VAL A 155 6.20 6.58 9.91
N THR A 156 5.21 7.40 10.22
CA THR A 156 5.20 8.25 11.43
C THR A 156 5.16 7.41 12.70
N LEU A 157 4.33 6.36 12.74
CA LEU A 157 4.26 5.44 13.86
C LEU A 157 5.57 4.67 14.04
N ALA A 158 6.20 4.24 12.94
CA ALA A 158 7.51 3.61 12.96
C ALA A 158 8.55 4.54 13.59
N TYR A 159 8.64 5.78 13.10
CA TYR A 159 9.56 6.77 13.63
C TYR A 159 9.35 7.04 15.13
N TRP A 160 8.09 7.12 15.57
CA TRP A 160 7.78 7.30 16.99
C TRP A 160 8.16 6.08 17.83
N SER A 161 8.07 4.87 17.30
CA SER A 161 8.41 3.62 18.01
C SER A 161 9.93 3.35 18.02
N LEU A 162 10.72 3.96 17.12
CA LEU A 162 12.19 3.79 17.05
C LEU A 162 12.89 4.05 18.38
N GLY A 163 12.54 5.15 19.07
CA GLY A 163 13.14 5.46 20.37
C GLY A 163 12.85 4.42 21.45
N ARG A 164 11.66 3.83 21.43
CA ARG A 164 11.27 2.76 22.38
C ARG A 164 12.00 1.47 22.07
N SER A 165 12.09 1.11 20.79
CA SER A 165 12.84 -0.05 20.34
C SER A 165 14.31 0.06 20.70
N MET A 166 14.95 1.20 20.44
CA MET A 166 16.34 1.45 20.85
C MET A 166 16.52 1.37 22.36
N HIS A 167 15.61 1.97 23.12
CA HIS A 167 15.67 1.89 24.59
C HIS A 167 15.58 0.44 25.10
N TYR A 168 14.69 -0.36 24.54
CA TYR A 168 14.54 -1.77 24.90
C TYR A 168 15.80 -2.57 24.52
N LEU A 169 16.27 -2.49 23.28
CA LEU A 169 17.42 -3.25 22.78
C LEU A 169 18.71 -2.91 23.55
N LEU A 170 18.99 -1.63 23.76
CA LEU A 170 20.17 -1.18 24.50
C LEU A 170 20.05 -1.50 25.99
N GLY A 171 18.82 -1.55 26.53
CA GLY A 171 18.55 -1.94 27.91
C GLY A 171 18.90 -3.41 28.23
N LEU A 172 18.94 -4.29 27.22
CA LEU A 172 19.36 -5.69 27.36
C LEU A 172 20.87 -5.85 27.55
N THR A 173 21.66 -4.80 27.30
CA THR A 173 23.12 -4.88 27.42
C THR A 173 23.55 -5.07 28.90
N PRO A 174 24.39 -6.09 29.19
CA PRO A 174 24.89 -6.32 30.53
C PRO A 174 25.69 -5.11 31.07
N GLY A 175 25.71 -4.95 32.41
CA GLY A 175 26.52 -3.90 33.03
C GLY A 175 28.02 -4.04 32.73
N GLY A 176 28.68 -2.93 32.46
CA GLY A 176 30.12 -2.90 32.15
C GLY A 176 30.50 -3.12 30.67
N VAL A 177 29.49 -3.38 29.79
CA VAL A 177 29.74 -3.48 28.35
C VAL A 177 29.33 -2.17 27.68
N ALA A 178 30.23 -1.59 26.87
CA ALA A 178 29.96 -0.42 26.06
C ALA A 178 29.24 -0.84 24.76
N ASN A 179 28.14 -0.20 24.42
CA ASN A 179 27.46 -0.39 23.13
C ASN A 179 28.01 0.61 22.12
N ILE A 180 28.70 0.10 21.10
CA ILE A 180 29.08 0.86 19.93
C ILE A 180 28.22 0.35 18.76
N ILE A 181 27.39 1.22 18.19
CA ILE A 181 26.49 0.88 17.10
C ILE A 181 27.09 1.36 15.79
N GLN A 182 27.22 0.48 14.84
CA GLN A 182 27.63 0.86 13.49
C GLN A 182 26.53 1.68 12.83
N VAL A 183 26.89 2.83 12.26
CA VAL A 183 25.93 3.73 11.58
C VAL A 183 25.19 3.00 10.48
N ASP A 184 25.88 2.11 9.76
CA ASP A 184 25.29 1.31 8.68
C ASP A 184 24.19 0.36 9.18
N GLN A 185 24.42 -0.31 10.31
CA GLN A 185 23.43 -1.20 10.94
C GLN A 185 22.21 -0.41 11.45
N TYR A 186 22.47 0.74 12.11
CA TYR A 186 21.41 1.64 12.56
C TYR A 186 20.53 2.10 11.40
N MET A 187 21.14 2.56 10.30
CA MET A 187 20.41 3.01 9.12
C MET A 187 19.61 1.90 8.46
N SER A 188 20.18 0.70 8.35
CA SER A 188 19.48 -0.46 7.81
C SER A 188 18.26 -0.83 8.67
N PHE A 189 18.40 -0.77 9.98
CA PHE A 189 17.32 -0.98 10.94
C PHE A 189 16.21 0.07 10.78
N VAL A 190 16.57 1.36 10.73
CA VAL A 190 15.62 2.46 10.52
C VAL A 190 14.87 2.29 9.20
N MET A 191 15.58 2.00 8.11
CA MET A 191 14.97 1.75 6.79
C MET A 191 13.96 0.61 6.84
N ALA A 192 14.38 -0.53 7.37
CA ALA A 192 13.52 -1.70 7.44
C ALA A 192 12.26 -1.42 8.27
N MET A 193 12.41 -0.69 9.39
CA MET A 193 11.29 -0.35 10.27
C MET A 193 10.30 0.62 9.62
N LEU A 194 10.78 1.70 8.99
CA LEU A 194 9.92 2.66 8.30
C LEU A 194 9.14 2.00 7.15
N LEU A 195 9.81 1.14 6.37
CA LEU A 195 9.18 0.44 5.25
C LEU A 195 8.19 -0.63 5.73
N ALA A 196 8.55 -1.43 6.73
CA ALA A 196 7.66 -2.47 7.27
C ALA A 196 6.35 -1.88 7.79
N PHE A 197 6.42 -0.82 8.57
CA PHE A 197 5.23 -0.13 9.09
C PHE A 197 4.44 0.56 7.99
N GLY A 198 5.11 1.27 7.07
CA GLY A 198 4.46 1.94 5.95
C GLY A 198 3.68 0.95 5.09
N ILE A 199 4.28 -0.18 4.72
CA ILE A 199 3.65 -1.22 3.90
C ILE A 199 2.55 -1.96 4.68
N ALA A 200 2.76 -2.25 5.97
CA ALA A 200 1.76 -2.92 6.80
C ALA A 200 0.45 -2.11 6.91
N PHE A 201 0.54 -0.79 6.89
CA PHE A 201 -0.62 0.10 6.91
C PHE A 201 -1.43 0.10 5.61
N GLU A 202 -0.87 -0.40 4.50
CA GLU A 202 -1.60 -0.59 3.24
C GLU A 202 -2.52 -1.83 3.25
N VAL A 203 -2.27 -2.81 4.13
CA VAL A 203 -3.03 -4.07 4.20
C VAL A 203 -4.54 -3.85 4.40
N PRO A 204 -5.01 -2.97 5.31
CA PRO A 204 -6.44 -2.69 5.47
C PRO A 204 -7.09 -2.12 4.21
N LEU A 205 -6.37 -1.27 3.47
CA LEU A 205 -6.86 -0.71 2.22
C LEU A 205 -7.00 -1.80 1.13
N LEU A 206 -6.07 -2.76 1.11
CA LEU A 206 -6.14 -3.92 0.22
C LEU A 206 -7.37 -4.77 0.51
N ILE A 207 -7.72 -4.98 1.79
CA ILE A 207 -8.94 -5.69 2.21
C ILE A 207 -10.19 -4.99 1.68
N VAL A 208 -10.30 -3.67 1.86
CA VAL A 208 -11.42 -2.87 1.34
C VAL A 208 -11.52 -2.99 -0.17
N MET A 209 -10.39 -2.93 -0.86
CA MET A 209 -10.35 -3.06 -2.31
C MET A 209 -10.86 -4.44 -2.78
N LEU A 210 -10.43 -5.53 -2.12
CA LEU A 210 -10.90 -6.89 -2.45
C LEU A 210 -12.41 -7.05 -2.21
N ASN A 211 -12.98 -6.35 -1.21
CA ASN A 211 -14.43 -6.32 -1.02
C ASN A 211 -15.14 -5.55 -2.14
N LEU A 212 -14.66 -4.36 -2.48
CA LEU A 212 -15.23 -3.58 -3.58
C LEU A 212 -15.18 -4.36 -4.90
N ALA A 213 -14.15 -5.15 -5.11
CA ALA A 213 -14.01 -6.10 -6.22
C ALA A 213 -15.04 -7.25 -6.21
N GLY A 214 -15.74 -7.45 -5.09
CA GLY A 214 -16.65 -8.58 -4.91
C GLY A 214 -15.96 -9.91 -4.62
N ILE A 215 -14.61 -9.93 -4.47
CA ILE A 215 -13.83 -11.14 -4.15
C ILE A 215 -14.03 -11.52 -2.67
N LEU A 216 -14.05 -10.51 -1.79
CA LEU A 216 -14.19 -10.68 -0.34
C LEU A 216 -15.54 -10.13 0.13
N THR A 217 -16.46 -11.01 0.55
CA THR A 217 -17.73 -10.63 1.16
C THR A 217 -17.59 -10.49 2.67
N HIS A 218 -18.42 -9.62 3.30
CA HIS A 218 -18.45 -9.48 4.76
C HIS A 218 -18.69 -10.81 5.50
N ALA A 219 -19.57 -11.67 4.99
CA ALA A 219 -19.83 -12.99 5.56
C ALA A 219 -18.56 -13.85 5.63
N ARG A 220 -17.76 -13.86 4.54
CA ARG A 220 -16.48 -14.57 4.47
C ARG A 220 -15.46 -13.94 5.40
N PHE A 221 -15.36 -12.60 5.42
CA PHE A 221 -14.48 -11.85 6.31
C PHE A 221 -14.77 -12.20 7.79
N ARG A 222 -16.02 -12.11 8.23
CA ARG A 222 -16.44 -12.41 9.60
C ARG A 222 -16.11 -13.84 10.04
N LYS A 223 -16.23 -14.83 9.14
CA LYS A 223 -15.86 -16.22 9.42
C LYS A 223 -14.36 -16.35 9.72
N TRP A 224 -13.51 -15.57 9.03
CA TRP A 224 -12.05 -15.64 9.13
C TRP A 224 -11.44 -14.56 10.02
N ARG A 225 -12.25 -13.71 10.66
CA ARG A 225 -11.80 -12.56 11.46
C ARG A 225 -10.71 -12.93 12.48
N ARG A 226 -10.91 -13.99 13.26
CA ARG A 226 -9.93 -14.42 14.27
C ARG A 226 -8.59 -14.81 13.64
N VAL A 227 -8.63 -15.53 12.53
CA VAL A 227 -7.44 -15.95 11.78
C VAL A 227 -6.73 -14.74 11.18
N MET A 228 -7.48 -13.76 10.66
CA MET A 228 -6.92 -12.53 10.09
C MET A 228 -6.24 -11.66 11.14
N ILE A 229 -6.86 -11.46 12.31
CA ILE A 229 -6.23 -10.73 13.41
C ILE A 229 -4.95 -11.46 13.86
N PHE A 230 -5.00 -12.79 14.03
CA PHE A 230 -3.83 -13.56 14.37
C PHE A 230 -2.73 -13.44 13.30
N ALA A 231 -3.10 -13.54 12.02
CA ALA A 231 -2.16 -13.37 10.90
C ALA A 231 -1.53 -11.98 10.87
N VAL A 232 -2.28 -10.91 11.20
CA VAL A 232 -1.74 -9.55 11.30
C VAL A 232 -0.65 -9.48 12.37
N PHE A 233 -0.87 -10.05 13.56
CA PHE A 233 0.15 -10.09 14.60
C PHE A 233 1.35 -10.96 14.23
N LEU A 234 1.11 -12.10 13.59
CA LEU A 234 2.18 -12.99 13.11
C LEU A 234 3.04 -12.28 12.07
N ILE A 235 2.41 -11.65 11.07
CA ILE A 235 3.10 -10.88 10.02
C ILE A 235 3.81 -9.68 10.64
N ALA A 236 3.18 -8.97 11.57
CA ALA A 236 3.82 -7.86 12.28
C ALA A 236 5.08 -8.31 13.04
N GLY A 237 5.03 -9.48 13.70
CA GLY A 237 6.19 -10.05 14.37
C GLY A 237 7.31 -10.46 13.41
N MET A 238 6.98 -11.02 12.26
CA MET A 238 7.95 -11.46 11.24
C MET A 238 8.52 -10.30 10.43
N ALA A 239 7.70 -9.31 10.10
CA ALA A 239 8.10 -8.15 9.30
C ALA A 239 8.82 -7.08 10.13
N ASN A 240 8.64 -7.08 11.45
CA ASN A 240 9.31 -6.13 12.33
C ASN A 240 10.80 -6.46 12.42
N PRO A 241 11.69 -5.56 12.00
CA PRO A 241 13.14 -5.79 12.10
C PRO A 241 13.64 -5.74 13.55
N SER A 242 12.82 -5.23 14.47
CA SER A 242 13.14 -5.21 15.89
C SER A 242 12.60 -6.45 16.60
N PRO A 243 13.43 -7.23 17.29
CA PRO A 243 12.98 -8.40 18.06
C PRO A 243 12.34 -8.00 19.40
N ASP A 244 11.84 -6.77 19.55
CA ASP A 244 11.21 -6.29 20.77
C ASP A 244 9.69 -6.49 20.72
N PRO A 245 9.07 -7.00 21.83
CA PRO A 245 7.64 -7.25 21.90
C PRO A 245 6.81 -5.95 21.91
N ILE A 246 7.39 -4.83 22.34
CA ILE A 246 6.69 -3.55 22.45
C ILE A 246 6.37 -3.02 21.06
N THR A 247 7.35 -3.00 20.18
CA THR A 247 7.17 -2.52 18.79
C THR A 247 6.27 -3.46 17.99
N MET A 248 6.39 -4.78 18.22
CA MET A 248 5.48 -5.77 17.63
C MET A 248 4.02 -5.49 18.04
N LEU A 249 3.77 -5.21 19.34
CA LEU A 249 2.43 -4.91 19.82
C LEU A 249 1.91 -3.57 19.29
N ILE A 250 2.77 -2.57 19.13
CA ILE A 250 2.40 -1.27 18.55
C ILE A 250 1.99 -1.45 17.08
N LEU A 251 2.79 -2.15 16.28
CA LEU A 251 2.48 -2.40 14.87
C LEU A 251 1.25 -3.29 14.72
N GLY A 252 1.22 -4.44 15.39
CA GLY A 252 0.12 -5.40 15.33
C GLY A 252 -1.19 -4.80 15.83
N GLY A 253 -1.15 -4.05 16.94
CA GLY A 253 -2.32 -3.37 17.49
C GLY A 253 -2.86 -2.27 16.57
N ALA A 254 -1.98 -1.44 15.99
CA ALA A 254 -2.38 -0.42 15.03
C ALA A 254 -2.96 -1.03 13.76
N CYS A 255 -2.32 -2.05 13.19
CA CYS A 255 -2.84 -2.77 12.03
C CYS A 255 -4.18 -3.46 12.34
N ALA A 256 -4.32 -4.10 13.51
CA ALA A 256 -5.57 -4.72 13.92
C ALA A 256 -6.70 -3.69 14.02
N ALA A 257 -6.44 -2.51 14.61
CA ALA A 257 -7.42 -1.43 14.68
C ALA A 257 -7.84 -0.94 13.28
N LEU A 258 -6.89 -0.81 12.34
CA LEU A 258 -7.18 -0.43 10.95
C LEU A 258 -7.96 -1.53 10.21
N VAL A 259 -7.70 -2.82 10.49
CA VAL A 259 -8.46 -3.96 9.95
C VAL A 259 -9.90 -3.95 10.45
N GLU A 260 -10.15 -3.58 11.72
CA GLU A 260 -11.52 -3.40 12.24
C GLU A 260 -12.25 -2.24 11.54
N VAL A 261 -11.55 -1.13 11.27
CA VAL A 261 -12.11 -0.03 10.47
C VAL A 261 -12.44 -0.51 9.05
N ALA A 262 -11.54 -1.30 8.44
CA ALA A 262 -11.79 -1.88 7.12
C ALA A 262 -13.00 -2.83 7.12
N GLU A 263 -13.17 -3.66 8.17
CA GLU A 263 -14.35 -4.51 8.37
C GLU A 263 -15.65 -3.69 8.39
N PHE A 264 -15.64 -2.58 9.12
CA PHE A 264 -16.80 -1.69 9.17
C PHE A 264 -17.15 -1.10 7.80
N ILE A 265 -16.14 -0.72 7.01
CA ILE A 265 -16.33 -0.22 5.64
C ILE A 265 -16.91 -1.33 4.75
N VAL A 266 -16.35 -2.54 4.82
CA VAL A 266 -16.80 -3.73 4.09
C VAL A 266 -18.26 -4.06 4.43
N TRP A 267 -18.60 -4.08 5.70
CA TRP A 267 -19.98 -4.32 6.16
C TRP A 267 -20.94 -3.25 5.62
N SER A 268 -20.59 -1.98 5.71
CA SER A 268 -21.39 -0.86 5.23
C SER A 268 -21.63 -0.95 3.72
N ASN A 269 -20.57 -1.30 2.96
CA ASN A 269 -20.63 -1.46 1.51
C ASN A 269 -21.54 -2.63 1.10
N ASP A 270 -21.36 -3.80 1.71
CA ASP A 270 -22.16 -4.98 1.42
C ASP A 270 -23.65 -4.75 1.76
N ARG A 271 -23.92 -4.10 2.91
CA ARG A 271 -25.28 -3.72 3.29
C ARG A 271 -25.92 -2.75 2.30
N ARG A 272 -25.14 -1.79 1.77
CA ARG A 272 -25.62 -0.87 0.72
C ARG A 272 -25.88 -1.61 -0.58
N ARG A 273 -25.00 -2.51 -0.98
CA ARG A 273 -25.12 -3.30 -2.20
C ARG A 273 -26.34 -4.21 -2.18
N SER A 274 -26.60 -4.91 -1.06
CA SER A 274 -27.78 -5.76 -0.92
C SER A 274 -29.11 -5.00 -0.91
N ARG A 275 -29.11 -3.72 -0.49
CA ARG A 275 -30.29 -2.86 -0.60
C ARG A 275 -30.56 -2.35 -2.01
N LEU A 276 -29.49 -2.08 -2.78
CA LEU A 276 -29.60 -1.55 -4.14
C LEU A 276 -29.86 -2.65 -5.18
N HIS A 277 -29.40 -3.86 -4.91
CA HIS A 277 -29.58 -5.04 -5.75
C HIS A 277 -30.03 -6.21 -4.86
N PRO A 278 -31.31 -6.22 -4.43
CA PRO A 278 -31.86 -7.37 -3.72
C PRO A 278 -31.74 -8.58 -4.65
N ASP A 279 -31.30 -9.71 -4.09
CA ASP A 279 -31.26 -10.97 -4.83
C ASP A 279 -32.71 -11.40 -5.13
N PRO A 280 -33.13 -11.44 -6.39
CA PRO A 280 -34.50 -11.85 -6.76
C PRO A 280 -34.83 -13.28 -6.31
N TYR A 281 -33.79 -14.07 -5.99
CA TYR A 281 -33.91 -15.48 -5.64
C TYR A 281 -33.65 -15.77 -4.14
N ALA A 282 -33.44 -14.75 -3.32
CA ALA A 282 -33.14 -14.90 -1.88
C ALA A 282 -34.22 -15.59 -1.04
N GLY A 283 -35.42 -15.83 -1.61
CA GLY A 283 -36.55 -16.50 -0.94
C GLY A 283 -36.99 -17.82 -1.56
N LEU A 284 -36.30 -18.29 -2.62
CA LEU A 284 -36.59 -19.56 -3.25
C LEU A 284 -35.98 -20.71 -2.45
N ALA A 285 -36.74 -21.75 -2.17
CA ALA A 285 -36.22 -23.00 -1.63
C ALA A 285 -35.43 -23.73 -2.73
N ASP A 286 -34.46 -24.59 -2.32
CA ASP A 286 -33.55 -25.29 -3.25
C ASP A 286 -34.24 -26.17 -4.29
N ASP A 287 -35.52 -26.47 -4.06
CA ASP A 287 -36.40 -27.29 -4.92
C ASP A 287 -37.30 -26.43 -5.84
N GLN A 288 -37.28 -25.11 -5.75
CA GLN A 288 -38.08 -24.23 -6.59
C GLN A 288 -37.34 -23.81 -7.86
N LEU A 289 -37.97 -24.01 -9.02
CA LEU A 289 -37.45 -23.58 -10.33
C LEU A 289 -37.31 -22.07 -10.39
N SER A 290 -36.20 -21.60 -10.97
CA SER A 290 -35.98 -20.16 -11.16
C SER A 290 -36.99 -19.59 -12.17
N PRO A 291 -37.45 -18.33 -12.01
CA PRO A 291 -38.40 -17.69 -12.95
C PRO A 291 -37.90 -17.62 -14.40
N ILE A 292 -36.61 -17.78 -14.63
CA ILE A 292 -36.03 -17.78 -16.00
C ILE A 292 -36.36 -19.06 -16.76
N GLU A 293 -36.45 -20.20 -16.09
CA GLU A 293 -36.83 -21.48 -16.72
C GLU A 293 -38.31 -21.55 -17.12
N VAL A 294 -39.19 -20.81 -16.41
CA VAL A 294 -40.61 -20.76 -16.72
C VAL A 294 -40.91 -19.95 -18.00
N THR A 295 -40.09 -18.92 -18.27
CA THR A 295 -40.29 -18.06 -19.47
C THR A 295 -39.90 -18.75 -20.76
N ASP A 296 -38.86 -19.64 -20.73
CA ASP A 296 -38.42 -20.36 -21.94
C ASP A 296 -39.37 -21.46 -22.40
N THR A 297 -40.21 -21.97 -21.51
CA THR A 297 -41.24 -23.01 -21.87
C THR A 297 -42.49 -22.44 -22.52
N GLU A 298 -42.88 -21.21 -22.19
CA GLU A 298 -44.06 -20.57 -22.81
C GLU A 298 -43.78 -20.11 -24.26
N ASP A 299 -42.56 -19.74 -24.60
CA ASP A 299 -42.21 -19.26 -25.94
C ASP A 299 -42.06 -20.39 -26.95
N ARG A 300 -41.75 -21.63 -26.51
CA ARG A 300 -41.71 -22.81 -27.39
C ARG A 300 -43.08 -23.29 -27.86
N SER A 301 -44.16 -22.94 -27.13
CA SER A 301 -45.52 -23.32 -27.54
C SER A 301 -46.12 -22.40 -28.62
N ARG A 302 -45.48 -21.27 -28.95
CA ARG A 302 -45.91 -20.34 -29.99
C ARG A 302 -45.33 -20.63 -31.39
N PHE A 303 -44.40 -21.57 -31.52
CA PHE A 303 -43.73 -21.93 -32.78
C PHE A 303 -44.07 -23.35 -33.29
N ASN A 304 -45.04 -24.05 -32.67
CA ASN A 304 -45.70 -25.23 -33.20
C ASN A 304 -47.16 -24.91 -33.51
#